data_9c383abffe3ddd28e1272bacf5162246
#
_entry.id   9c383abffe3ddd28e1272bacf5162246
#
_cell.length_a   1.000
_cell.length_b   1.000
_cell.length_c   1.000
_cell.angle_alpha   90.00
_cell.angle_beta   90.00
_cell.angle_gamma   90.00
#
_symmetry.space_group_name_H-M   'P 1'
#
loop_
_entity.id
_entity.type
_entity.pdbx_description
1 polymer ?
#
loop_
_entity_poly.entity_id
_entity_poly.type
_entity_poly.pdbx_seq_one_letter_code
_entity_poly.pdbx_strand_id
1 'polypeptide(L)'
;MIKKIYGSIISLFRSNKKEELKNVIEDLIDENKNSTEKIDDGTKNIFKNVINLSDKCIEDVMIPRADIDAVSSDIKIEKLITFINKTKHSRIPVFQDNLDKIIGMIHIRDLFEKVNNKKKKENLSLSKTITRKILFSSPSMKILDLLLKMRSEQIHMSIVVDEFGGTNGLVTIEDLVEEIVGEIKDEHDFEEIEEIKKISKKTYDVSARLPVEDLEKKIGGYFSDEEKEDIDTVGGLVFNLLGKIPSRGEVISHQSGLEFTIRDADTRKIKRILVNVK
;
A
#
# COMPACT_ATOMS: atom_id res chain seq x y z
N MET A 1 -44.53 -18.78 -5.17
CA MET A 1 -44.49 -17.42 -4.60
C MET A 1 -43.83 -17.40 -3.22
N ILE A 2 -44.12 -18.32 -2.31
CA ILE A 2 -43.65 -18.38 -0.92
C ILE A 2 -42.11 -18.55 -0.80
N LYS A 3 -41.43 -19.33 -1.68
CA LYS A 3 -39.98 -19.51 -1.66
C LYS A 3 -39.15 -18.25 -2.03
N LYS A 4 -39.73 -17.32 -2.82
CA LYS A 4 -39.04 -16.04 -3.14
C LYS A 4 -39.11 -15.05 -1.98
N ILE A 5 -40.17 -15.08 -1.19
CA ILE A 5 -40.34 -14.21 0.01
C ILE A 5 -39.37 -14.67 1.12
N TYR A 6 -39.22 -15.98 1.32
CA TYR A 6 -38.26 -16.53 2.30
C TYR A 6 -36.81 -16.17 1.96
N GLY A 7 -36.44 -16.17 0.70
CA GLY A 7 -35.07 -15.77 0.26
C GLY A 7 -34.77 -14.29 0.53
N SER A 8 -35.76 -13.40 0.31
CA SER A 8 -35.61 -11.96 0.57
C SER A 8 -35.59 -11.63 2.07
N ILE A 9 -36.36 -12.37 2.89
CA ILE A 9 -36.37 -12.17 4.36
C ILE A 9 -35.03 -12.66 4.95
N ILE A 10 -34.47 -13.79 4.50
CA ILE A 10 -33.16 -14.29 4.96
C ILE A 10 -32.01 -13.36 4.55
N SER A 11 -32.08 -12.71 3.37
CA SER A 11 -31.09 -11.72 2.95
C SER A 11 -31.15 -10.43 3.79
N LEU A 12 -32.34 -9.97 4.16
CA LEU A 12 -32.54 -8.84 5.05
C LEU A 12 -32.02 -9.13 6.48
N PHE A 13 -32.29 -10.33 7.01
CA PHE A 13 -31.76 -10.74 8.31
C PHE A 13 -30.22 -10.93 8.32
N ARG A 14 -29.62 -11.31 7.21
CA ARG A 14 -28.15 -11.41 7.09
C ARG A 14 -27.47 -10.04 7.08
N SER A 15 -28.03 -9.04 6.42
CA SER A 15 -27.48 -7.69 6.37
C SER A 15 -27.52 -7.03 7.75
N ASN A 16 -28.66 -7.08 8.45
CA ASN A 16 -28.78 -6.48 9.79
C ASN A 16 -27.90 -7.18 10.84
N LYS A 17 -27.75 -8.51 10.80
CA LYS A 17 -26.87 -9.22 11.73
C LYS A 17 -25.40 -8.87 11.58
N LYS A 18 -24.96 -8.49 10.38
CA LYS A 18 -23.57 -8.12 10.14
C LYS A 18 -23.26 -6.75 10.73
N GLU A 19 -24.17 -5.82 10.58
CA GLU A 19 -24.09 -4.46 11.14
C GLU A 19 -24.21 -4.47 12.68
N GLU A 20 -25.13 -5.28 13.21
CA GLU A 20 -25.23 -5.51 14.65
C GLU A 20 -23.96 -6.15 15.25
N LEU A 21 -23.38 -7.16 14.58
CA LEU A 21 -22.10 -7.77 15.00
C LEU A 21 -20.95 -6.77 14.96
N LYS A 22 -20.90 -5.92 13.95
CA LYS A 22 -19.91 -4.85 13.82
C LYS A 22 -20.01 -3.89 15.01
N ASN A 23 -21.20 -3.41 15.29
CA ASN A 23 -21.47 -2.50 16.41
C ASN A 23 -21.14 -3.15 17.77
N VAL A 24 -21.54 -4.41 17.99
CA VAL A 24 -21.22 -5.14 19.22
C VAL A 24 -19.73 -5.34 19.41
N ILE A 25 -18.97 -5.61 18.34
CA ILE A 25 -17.52 -5.76 18.43
C ILE A 25 -16.85 -4.41 18.67
N GLU A 26 -17.32 -3.33 18.02
CA GLU A 26 -16.83 -1.97 18.27
C GLU A 26 -17.12 -1.54 19.72
N ASP A 27 -18.31 -1.79 20.23
CA ASP A 27 -18.68 -1.52 21.62
C ASP A 27 -17.82 -2.31 22.62
N LEU A 28 -17.57 -3.60 22.37
CA LEU A 28 -16.70 -4.43 23.21
C LEU A 28 -15.23 -3.96 23.21
N ILE A 29 -14.75 -3.43 22.09
CA ILE A 29 -13.42 -2.84 21.97
C ILE A 29 -13.35 -1.53 22.76
N ASP A 30 -14.41 -0.71 22.74
CA ASP A 30 -14.48 0.59 23.43
C ASP A 30 -14.82 0.46 24.92
N GLU A 31 -15.68 -0.48 25.34
CA GLU A 31 -16.00 -0.73 26.76
C GLU A 31 -14.83 -1.27 27.57
N ASN A 32 -13.85 -1.93 26.93
CA ASN A 32 -12.63 -2.41 27.60
C ASN A 32 -11.67 -1.30 28.07
N LYS A 33 -12.05 -0.02 27.93
CA LYS A 33 -11.30 1.10 28.53
C LYS A 33 -11.27 1.07 30.07
N ASN A 34 -12.17 0.32 30.72
CA ASN A 34 -12.35 0.26 32.17
C ASN A 34 -11.93 -1.08 32.80
N SER A 35 -11.47 -2.07 32.04
CA SER A 35 -11.05 -3.37 32.57
C SER A 35 -9.54 -3.40 32.89
N THR A 36 -9.16 -4.26 33.85
CA THR A 36 -7.80 -4.44 34.39
C THR A 36 -6.82 -5.02 33.33
N GLU A 37 -7.34 -5.62 32.25
CA GLU A 37 -6.59 -6.10 31.09
C GLU A 37 -6.90 -5.19 29.89
N LYS A 38 -6.05 -4.17 29.68
CA LYS A 38 -6.17 -3.29 28.51
C LYS A 38 -5.67 -4.01 27.27
N ILE A 39 -6.58 -4.23 26.30
CA ILE A 39 -6.19 -4.57 24.94
C ILE A 39 -5.33 -3.41 24.40
N ASP A 40 -4.13 -3.70 23.92
CA ASP A 40 -3.25 -2.68 23.35
C ASP A 40 -3.87 -2.06 22.07
N ASP A 41 -3.47 -0.84 21.76
CA ASP A 41 -4.05 -0.10 20.63
C ASP A 41 -3.73 -0.76 19.28
N GLY A 42 -2.62 -1.49 19.16
CA GLY A 42 -2.27 -2.27 17.96
C GLY A 42 -3.28 -3.39 17.71
N THR A 43 -3.60 -4.15 18.76
CA THR A 43 -4.61 -5.23 18.68
C THR A 43 -5.99 -4.68 18.32
N LYS A 44 -6.41 -3.53 18.89
CA LYS A 44 -7.66 -2.87 18.53
C LYS A 44 -7.73 -2.47 17.07
N ASN A 45 -6.62 -1.94 16.53
CA ASN A 45 -6.53 -1.55 15.14
C ASN A 45 -6.65 -2.76 14.19
N ILE A 46 -6.03 -3.89 14.54
CA ILE A 46 -6.17 -5.14 13.77
C ILE A 46 -7.63 -5.59 13.73
N PHE A 47 -8.35 -5.57 14.87
CA PHE A 47 -9.76 -5.94 14.88
C PHE A 47 -10.61 -5.01 14.01
N LYS A 48 -10.39 -3.69 14.09
CA LYS A 48 -11.08 -2.71 13.22
C LYS A 48 -10.80 -2.96 11.75
N ASN A 49 -9.55 -3.22 11.39
CA ASN A 49 -9.14 -3.52 10.03
C ASN A 49 -9.82 -4.80 9.50
N VAL A 50 -9.86 -5.89 10.29
CA VAL A 50 -10.53 -7.14 9.92
C VAL A 50 -12.04 -6.93 9.68
N ILE A 51 -12.70 -6.12 10.51
CA ILE A 51 -14.12 -5.79 10.32
C ILE A 51 -14.32 -5.04 9.00
N ASN A 52 -13.49 -4.03 8.73
CA ASN A 52 -13.58 -3.20 7.52
C ASN A 52 -13.19 -3.97 6.25
N LEU A 53 -12.29 -4.97 6.37
CA LEU A 53 -11.85 -5.80 5.25
C LEU A 53 -12.98 -6.52 4.53
N SER A 54 -14.06 -6.84 5.26
CA SER A 54 -15.21 -7.56 4.69
C SER A 54 -15.92 -6.80 3.57
N ASP A 55 -15.76 -5.48 3.51
CA ASP A 55 -16.42 -4.62 2.53
C ASP A 55 -15.50 -4.25 1.37
N LYS A 56 -14.17 -4.35 1.53
CA LYS A 56 -13.17 -4.04 0.52
C LYS A 56 -13.10 -5.11 -0.59
N CYS A 57 -12.86 -4.63 -1.81
CA CYS A 57 -12.61 -5.44 -3.00
C CYS A 57 -11.14 -5.35 -3.43
N ILE A 58 -10.72 -6.20 -4.35
CA ILE A 58 -9.34 -6.24 -4.86
C ILE A 58 -8.95 -4.93 -5.54
N GLU A 59 -9.89 -4.27 -6.22
CA GLU A 59 -9.66 -2.96 -6.87
C GLU A 59 -9.23 -1.86 -5.90
N ASP A 60 -9.61 -1.97 -4.61
CA ASP A 60 -9.26 -0.97 -3.59
C ASP A 60 -7.78 -1.04 -3.17
N VAL A 61 -7.12 -2.20 -3.40
CA VAL A 61 -5.78 -2.47 -2.87
C VAL A 61 -4.77 -2.90 -3.95
N MET A 62 -5.22 -3.19 -5.18
CA MET A 62 -4.32 -3.64 -6.24
C MET A 62 -3.33 -2.57 -6.68
N ILE A 63 -2.15 -3.00 -7.09
CA ILE A 63 -1.21 -2.19 -7.86
C ILE A 63 -1.81 -1.98 -9.26
N PRO A 64 -2.05 -0.74 -9.70
CA PRO A 64 -2.63 -0.47 -11.01
C PRO A 64 -1.73 -0.95 -12.15
N ARG A 65 -2.33 -1.27 -13.30
CA ARG A 65 -1.64 -1.72 -14.52
C ARG A 65 -0.40 -0.89 -14.89
N ALA A 66 -0.49 0.43 -14.76
CA ALA A 66 0.58 1.35 -15.12
C ALA A 66 1.84 1.19 -14.25
N ASP A 67 1.68 0.67 -13.04
CA ASP A 67 2.73 0.52 -12.03
C ASP A 67 3.24 -0.93 -11.92
N ILE A 68 2.76 -1.84 -12.79
CA ILE A 68 3.20 -3.25 -12.78
C ILE A 68 4.62 -3.36 -13.34
N ASP A 69 5.54 -3.78 -12.51
CA ASP A 69 6.87 -4.21 -12.90
C ASP A 69 6.82 -5.67 -13.40
N ALA A 70 6.88 -5.86 -14.71
CA ALA A 70 6.82 -7.16 -15.36
C ALA A 70 7.91 -7.32 -16.43
N VAL A 71 8.20 -8.56 -16.82
CA VAL A 71 9.22 -8.86 -17.85
C VAL A 71 8.65 -9.71 -18.98
N SER A 72 9.19 -9.50 -20.20
CA SER A 72 8.87 -10.35 -21.34
C SER A 72 9.42 -11.77 -21.16
N SER A 73 8.70 -12.77 -21.66
CA SER A 73 9.14 -14.17 -21.71
C SER A 73 10.48 -14.36 -22.43
N ASP A 74 10.84 -13.44 -23.32
CA ASP A 74 12.08 -13.48 -24.13
C ASP A 74 13.25 -12.71 -23.52
N ILE A 75 13.07 -12.18 -22.30
CA ILE A 75 14.14 -11.42 -21.62
C ILE A 75 15.38 -12.29 -21.39
N LYS A 76 16.55 -11.75 -21.66
CA LYS A 76 17.83 -12.41 -21.34
C LYS A 76 18.11 -12.38 -19.84
N ILE A 77 18.78 -13.43 -19.33
CA ILE A 77 19.08 -13.58 -17.90
C ILE A 77 19.83 -12.36 -17.33
N GLU A 78 20.79 -11.81 -18.06
CA GLU A 78 21.58 -10.65 -17.61
C GLU A 78 20.70 -9.41 -17.42
N LYS A 79 19.76 -9.17 -18.35
CA LYS A 79 18.79 -8.06 -18.24
C LYS A 79 17.79 -8.31 -17.11
N LEU A 80 17.36 -9.56 -16.89
CA LEU A 80 16.49 -9.92 -15.78
C LEU A 80 17.16 -9.66 -14.43
N ILE A 81 18.45 -10.04 -14.27
CA ILE A 81 19.22 -9.76 -13.04
C ILE A 81 19.31 -8.25 -12.81
N THR A 82 19.60 -7.47 -13.85
CA THR A 82 19.65 -6.00 -13.75
C THR A 82 18.31 -5.42 -13.35
N PHE A 83 17.22 -5.93 -13.92
CA PHE A 83 15.85 -5.53 -13.59
C PHE A 83 15.51 -5.83 -12.12
N ILE A 84 15.80 -7.04 -11.64
CA ILE A 84 15.58 -7.44 -10.24
C ILE A 84 16.36 -6.56 -9.28
N ASN A 85 17.62 -6.28 -9.57
CA ASN A 85 18.47 -5.41 -8.74
C ASN A 85 17.92 -3.97 -8.65
N LYS A 86 17.26 -3.50 -9.72
CA LYS A 86 16.63 -2.17 -9.75
C LYS A 86 15.31 -2.14 -8.98
N THR A 87 14.45 -3.12 -9.20
CA THR A 87 13.08 -3.14 -8.64
C THR A 87 13.02 -3.74 -7.24
N LYS A 88 14.00 -4.59 -6.88
CA LYS A 88 14.09 -5.33 -5.60
C LYS A 88 12.90 -6.26 -5.31
N HIS A 89 12.08 -6.57 -6.32
CA HIS A 89 10.93 -7.46 -6.16
C HIS A 89 11.36 -8.93 -6.09
N SER A 90 10.78 -9.67 -5.17
CA SER A 90 11.02 -11.12 -5.01
C SER A 90 10.26 -11.96 -6.04
N ARG A 91 9.14 -11.45 -6.57
CA ARG A 91 8.27 -12.10 -7.56
C ARG A 91 8.01 -11.12 -8.69
N ILE A 92 8.19 -11.58 -9.93
CA ILE A 92 8.05 -10.74 -11.12
C ILE A 92 7.14 -11.44 -12.11
N PRO A 93 6.02 -10.82 -12.52
CA PRO A 93 5.16 -11.33 -13.58
C PRO A 93 5.91 -11.46 -14.90
N VAL A 94 5.56 -12.50 -15.66
CA VAL A 94 6.10 -12.74 -16.99
C VAL A 94 4.99 -12.67 -18.00
N PHE A 95 5.14 -11.83 -19.01
CA PHE A 95 4.18 -11.68 -20.07
C PHE A 95 4.71 -12.19 -21.41
N GLN A 96 3.80 -12.59 -22.29
CA GLN A 96 4.05 -12.86 -23.69
C GLN A 96 3.36 -11.76 -24.52
N ASP A 97 4.10 -11.13 -25.44
CA ASP A 97 3.64 -10.04 -26.30
C ASP A 97 3.32 -8.73 -25.54
N ASN A 98 2.34 -8.73 -24.61
CA ASN A 98 1.93 -7.57 -23.80
C ASN A 98 1.44 -8.00 -22.42
N LEU A 99 1.13 -7.00 -21.56
CA LEU A 99 0.68 -7.23 -20.17
C LEU A 99 -0.69 -7.95 -20.07
N ASP A 100 -1.49 -8.00 -21.12
CA ASP A 100 -2.76 -8.73 -21.09
C ASP A 100 -2.56 -10.24 -21.22
N LYS A 101 -1.35 -10.66 -21.60
CA LYS A 101 -0.99 -12.07 -21.74
C LYS A 101 0.06 -12.50 -20.73
N ILE A 102 -0.29 -12.43 -19.46
CA ILE A 102 0.57 -12.93 -18.38
C ILE A 102 0.57 -14.47 -18.40
N ILE A 103 1.75 -15.07 -18.50
CA ILE A 103 1.95 -16.53 -18.56
C ILE A 103 2.39 -17.16 -17.24
N GLY A 104 2.73 -16.33 -16.25
CA GLY A 104 3.14 -16.77 -14.92
C GLY A 104 4.04 -15.75 -14.23
N MET A 105 4.83 -16.20 -13.26
CA MET A 105 5.78 -15.36 -12.52
C MET A 105 7.14 -16.03 -12.35
N ILE A 106 8.18 -15.23 -12.19
CA ILE A 106 9.52 -15.66 -11.78
C ILE A 106 9.70 -15.35 -10.29
N HIS A 107 10.20 -16.33 -9.53
CA HIS A 107 10.65 -16.09 -8.16
C HIS A 107 12.18 -15.95 -8.14
N ILE A 108 12.70 -14.91 -7.48
CA ILE A 108 14.15 -14.62 -7.41
C ILE A 108 14.97 -15.84 -6.95
N ARG A 109 14.45 -16.65 -6.02
CA ARG A 109 15.11 -17.88 -5.53
C ARG A 109 15.40 -18.87 -6.67
N ASP A 110 14.43 -19.08 -7.57
CA ASP A 110 14.58 -20.03 -8.68
C ASP A 110 15.65 -19.56 -9.68
N LEU A 111 15.74 -18.25 -9.86
CA LEU A 111 16.80 -17.65 -10.69
C LEU A 111 18.17 -17.91 -10.08
N PHE A 112 18.35 -17.69 -8.77
CA PHE A 112 19.63 -17.92 -8.10
C PHE A 112 20.04 -19.40 -8.13
N GLU A 113 19.13 -20.35 -7.93
CA GLU A 113 19.42 -21.77 -8.05
C GLU A 113 19.96 -22.14 -9.42
N LYS A 114 19.43 -21.52 -10.49
CA LYS A 114 19.88 -21.80 -11.86
C LYS A 114 21.18 -21.10 -12.25
N VAL A 115 21.37 -19.87 -11.80
CA VAL A 115 22.61 -19.12 -12.05
C VAL A 115 23.81 -19.80 -11.38
N ASN A 116 23.62 -20.36 -10.19
CA ASN A 116 24.65 -21.08 -9.43
C ASN A 116 24.99 -22.46 -10.03
N ASN A 117 24.05 -23.10 -10.72
CA ASN A 117 24.29 -24.38 -11.40
C ASN A 117 25.04 -24.18 -12.73
N LYS A 118 26.36 -23.97 -12.63
CA LYS A 118 27.31 -23.62 -13.71
C LYS A 118 27.33 -24.54 -14.95
N LYS A 119 26.63 -25.67 -14.97
CA LYS A 119 26.70 -26.68 -16.03
C LYS A 119 25.80 -26.46 -17.25
N LYS A 120 24.90 -25.44 -17.25
CA LYS A 120 23.99 -25.14 -18.40
C LYS A 120 23.87 -23.65 -18.65
N LYS A 121 24.95 -23.01 -19.12
CA LYS A 121 24.94 -21.59 -19.51
C LYS A 121 24.41 -21.33 -20.92
N GLU A 122 23.99 -22.34 -21.66
CA GLU A 122 23.59 -22.19 -23.06
C GLU A 122 22.05 -22.12 -23.18
N ASN A 123 21.57 -20.99 -23.68
CA ASN A 123 20.23 -20.79 -24.26
C ASN A 123 19.02 -21.25 -23.42
N LEU A 124 18.93 -20.91 -22.16
CA LEU A 124 17.73 -21.09 -21.38
C LEU A 124 16.70 -20.00 -21.74
N SER A 125 15.75 -20.35 -22.59
CA SER A 125 14.49 -19.60 -22.70
C SER A 125 13.84 -19.61 -21.32
N LEU A 126 13.70 -18.43 -20.71
CA LEU A 126 13.12 -18.24 -19.39
C LEU A 126 11.70 -18.81 -19.27
N SER A 127 10.94 -18.75 -20.37
CA SER A 127 9.52 -19.09 -20.41
C SER A 127 9.16 -20.52 -20.02
N LYS A 128 10.07 -21.48 -20.21
CA LYS A 128 9.74 -22.91 -19.93
C LYS A 128 10.31 -23.47 -18.62
N THR A 129 11.26 -22.77 -18.01
CA THR A 129 12.08 -23.41 -16.98
C THR A 129 12.02 -22.74 -15.62
N ILE A 130 11.57 -21.47 -15.51
CA ILE A 130 11.57 -20.70 -14.26
C ILE A 130 10.19 -20.11 -13.96
N THR A 131 9.24 -20.13 -14.92
CA THR A 131 7.93 -19.53 -14.72
C THR A 131 7.07 -20.43 -13.83
N ARG A 132 6.67 -19.89 -12.69
CA ARG A 132 5.71 -20.50 -11.76
C ARG A 132 4.29 -20.07 -12.13
N LYS A 133 3.31 -20.87 -11.69
CA LYS A 133 1.88 -20.54 -11.81
C LYS A 133 1.57 -19.24 -11.07
N ILE A 134 0.64 -18.45 -11.61
CA ILE A 134 0.11 -17.24 -11.02
C ILE A 134 -1.42 -17.36 -10.93
N LEU A 135 -2.05 -16.65 -10.01
CA LEU A 135 -3.51 -16.60 -9.90
C LEU A 135 -4.08 -15.49 -10.78
N PHE A 136 -5.38 -15.62 -11.06
CA PHE A 136 -6.19 -14.57 -11.68
C PHE A 136 -7.41 -14.31 -10.80
N SER A 137 -7.78 -13.03 -10.65
CA SER A 137 -8.91 -12.54 -9.88
C SER A 137 -9.63 -11.42 -10.61
N SER A 138 -10.91 -11.19 -10.28
CA SER A 138 -11.64 -10.01 -10.76
C SER A 138 -11.43 -8.82 -9.83
N PRO A 139 -11.57 -7.57 -10.31
CA PRO A 139 -11.51 -6.36 -9.49
C PRO A 139 -12.52 -6.39 -8.33
N SER A 140 -13.73 -6.89 -8.57
CA SER A 140 -14.84 -6.98 -7.61
C SER A 140 -14.74 -8.14 -6.61
N MET A 141 -13.73 -9.01 -6.73
CA MET A 141 -13.51 -10.11 -5.78
C MET A 141 -13.19 -9.55 -4.39
N LYS A 142 -13.73 -10.15 -3.32
CA LYS A 142 -13.42 -9.74 -1.95
C LYS A 142 -11.98 -10.09 -1.57
N ILE A 143 -11.33 -9.20 -0.83
CA ILE A 143 -9.95 -9.37 -0.35
C ILE A 143 -9.78 -10.70 0.40
N LEU A 144 -10.71 -11.00 1.32
CA LEU A 144 -10.66 -12.22 2.12
C LEU A 144 -10.75 -13.50 1.27
N ASP A 145 -11.59 -13.49 0.23
CA ASP A 145 -11.74 -14.65 -0.65
C ASP A 145 -10.45 -14.93 -1.44
N LEU A 146 -9.79 -13.87 -1.94
CA LEU A 146 -8.51 -14.02 -2.62
C LEU A 146 -7.41 -14.48 -1.66
N LEU A 147 -7.36 -13.94 -0.44
CA LEU A 147 -6.39 -14.34 0.59
C LEU A 147 -6.52 -15.83 0.92
N LEU A 148 -7.74 -16.33 1.11
CA LEU A 148 -8.01 -17.74 1.34
C LEU A 148 -7.61 -18.61 0.13
N LYS A 149 -7.86 -18.15 -1.09
CA LYS A 149 -7.47 -18.81 -2.32
C LYS A 149 -5.95 -18.86 -2.46
N MET A 150 -5.24 -17.75 -2.24
CA MET A 150 -3.78 -17.70 -2.26
C MET A 150 -3.16 -18.69 -1.26
N ARG A 151 -3.72 -18.74 -0.04
CA ARG A 151 -3.29 -19.68 0.99
C ARG A 151 -3.52 -21.14 0.58
N SER A 152 -4.69 -21.46 0.07
CA SER A 152 -5.05 -22.84 -0.31
C SER A 152 -4.25 -23.37 -1.50
N GLU A 153 -3.96 -22.50 -2.48
CA GLU A 153 -3.17 -22.85 -3.66
C GLU A 153 -1.66 -22.64 -3.49
N GLN A 154 -1.24 -22.04 -2.36
CA GLN A 154 0.16 -21.69 -2.06
C GLN A 154 0.77 -20.76 -3.14
N ILE A 155 -0.03 -19.87 -3.70
CA ILE A 155 0.37 -18.89 -4.70
C ILE A 155 0.14 -17.48 -4.14
N HIS A 156 1.21 -16.69 -4.03
CA HIS A 156 1.22 -15.41 -3.33
C HIS A 156 1.09 -14.19 -4.25
N MET A 157 0.64 -14.39 -5.49
CA MET A 157 0.46 -13.31 -6.46
C MET A 157 -0.72 -13.60 -7.36
N SER A 158 -1.54 -12.59 -7.63
CA SER A 158 -2.66 -12.66 -8.57
C SER A 158 -2.61 -11.48 -9.53
N ILE A 159 -2.89 -11.75 -10.80
CA ILE A 159 -3.20 -10.70 -11.78
C ILE A 159 -4.69 -10.41 -11.71
N VAL A 160 -5.02 -9.14 -11.66
CA VAL A 160 -6.40 -8.66 -11.67
C VAL A 160 -6.80 -8.41 -13.11
N VAL A 161 -7.85 -9.09 -13.57
CA VAL A 161 -8.31 -9.04 -14.96
C VAL A 161 -9.76 -8.57 -15.03
N ASP A 162 -10.05 -7.78 -16.06
CA ASP A 162 -11.40 -7.34 -16.38
C ASP A 162 -12.22 -8.42 -17.12
N GLU A 163 -13.46 -8.08 -17.44
CA GLU A 163 -14.41 -8.98 -18.15
C GLU A 163 -13.99 -9.30 -19.60
N PHE A 164 -13.09 -8.50 -20.15
CA PHE A 164 -12.56 -8.65 -21.50
C PHE A 164 -11.21 -9.37 -21.53
N GLY A 165 -10.68 -9.75 -20.35
CA GLY A 165 -9.39 -10.40 -20.21
C GLY A 165 -8.21 -9.43 -20.19
N GLY A 166 -8.45 -8.12 -20.10
CA GLY A 166 -7.42 -7.09 -19.93
C GLY A 166 -6.87 -7.08 -18.50
N THR A 167 -5.57 -6.85 -18.35
CA THR A 167 -4.95 -6.72 -17.05
C THR A 167 -5.26 -5.34 -16.47
N ASN A 168 -5.97 -5.30 -15.35
CA ASN A 168 -6.26 -4.07 -14.59
C ASN A 168 -5.21 -3.76 -13.54
N GLY A 169 -4.61 -4.80 -12.95
CA GLY A 169 -3.66 -4.62 -11.87
C GLY A 169 -3.00 -5.93 -11.44
N LEU A 170 -2.28 -5.83 -10.34
CA LEU A 170 -1.61 -6.94 -9.69
C LEU A 170 -1.83 -6.79 -8.18
N VAL A 171 -1.96 -7.91 -7.47
CA VAL A 171 -2.04 -7.94 -6.01
C VAL A 171 -1.21 -9.10 -5.48
N THR A 172 -0.51 -8.87 -4.38
CA THR A 172 0.27 -9.88 -3.68
C THR A 172 -0.37 -10.23 -2.33
N ILE A 173 0.04 -11.34 -1.72
CA ILE A 173 -0.45 -11.72 -0.40
C ILE A 173 -0.01 -10.69 0.65
N GLU A 174 1.15 -10.07 0.45
CA GLU A 174 1.71 -9.03 1.28
C GLU A 174 0.74 -7.83 1.33
N ASP A 175 0.21 -7.36 0.20
CA ASP A 175 -0.77 -6.26 0.12
C ASP A 175 -2.06 -6.59 0.87
N LEU A 176 -2.55 -7.84 0.75
CA LEU A 176 -3.78 -8.29 1.43
C LEU A 176 -3.59 -8.40 2.95
N VAL A 177 -2.40 -8.81 3.40
CA VAL A 177 -2.07 -8.92 4.83
C VAL A 177 -1.87 -7.53 5.43
N GLU A 178 -1.31 -6.58 4.69
CA GLU A 178 -1.15 -5.19 5.11
C GLU A 178 -2.50 -4.53 5.44
N GLU A 179 -3.55 -4.87 4.71
CA GLU A 179 -4.92 -4.42 5.00
C GLU A 179 -5.47 -4.92 6.35
N ILE A 180 -4.93 -6.02 6.87
CA ILE A 180 -5.29 -6.58 8.18
C ILE A 180 -4.42 -6.00 9.29
N VAL A 181 -3.11 -6.05 9.10
CA VAL A 181 -2.12 -5.70 10.13
C VAL A 181 -1.88 -4.19 10.20
N GLY A 182 -2.16 -3.47 9.12
CA GLY A 182 -1.72 -2.09 8.90
C GLY A 182 -0.31 -2.03 8.35
N GLU A 183 0.23 -0.83 8.16
CA GLU A 183 1.61 -0.64 7.70
C GLU A 183 2.58 -1.42 8.60
N ILE A 184 3.18 -2.48 8.07
CA ILE A 184 4.27 -3.20 8.76
C ILE A 184 5.50 -2.32 8.57
N LYS A 185 5.89 -1.60 9.63
CA LYS A 185 7.16 -0.88 9.64
C LYS A 185 8.28 -1.90 9.47
N ASP A 186 9.15 -1.72 8.47
CA ASP A 186 10.30 -2.59 8.24
C ASP A 186 11.23 -2.55 9.47
N GLU A 187 11.87 -3.67 9.81
CA GLU A 187 12.86 -3.76 10.90
C GLU A 187 14.04 -2.78 10.69
N HIS A 188 14.23 -2.30 9.46
CA HIS A 188 15.19 -1.23 9.11
C HIS A 188 14.61 0.19 9.23
N ASP A 189 13.31 0.35 9.47
CA ASP A 189 12.65 1.62 9.78
C ASP A 189 12.83 2.03 11.27
N PHE A 190 13.72 1.39 12.00
CA PHE A 190 14.13 1.75 13.37
C PHE A 190 14.93 3.04 13.48
N GLU A 191 15.04 3.82 12.45
CA GLU A 191 15.05 5.24 12.70
C GLU A 191 13.60 5.61 13.05
N GLU A 192 13.30 5.82 14.34
CA GLU A 192 12.22 6.72 14.74
C GLU A 192 12.40 7.95 13.88
N ILE A 193 11.64 8.03 12.79
CA ILE A 193 11.63 9.24 11.97
C ILE A 193 10.96 10.25 12.91
N GLU A 194 11.77 10.94 13.70
CA GLU A 194 11.29 12.03 14.54
C GLU A 194 10.37 12.86 13.64
N GLU A 195 9.10 12.93 13.98
CA GLU A 195 8.12 13.67 13.17
C GLU A 195 8.61 15.10 12.93
N ILE A 196 9.42 15.63 13.88
CA ILE A 196 10.13 16.91 13.76
C ILE A 196 11.57 16.72 14.24
N LYS A 197 12.53 16.81 13.34
CA LYS A 197 13.96 16.83 13.65
C LYS A 197 14.54 18.22 13.43
N LYS A 198 15.06 18.84 14.49
CA LYS A 198 15.75 20.13 14.37
C LYS A 198 17.14 19.92 13.75
N ILE A 199 17.36 20.44 12.54
CA ILE A 199 18.64 20.34 11.82
C ILE A 199 19.57 21.51 12.19
N SER A 200 19.01 22.72 12.27
CA SER A 200 19.76 23.92 12.65
C SER A 200 18.91 24.83 13.52
N LYS A 201 19.45 26.03 13.86
CA LYS A 201 18.70 27.01 14.65
C LYS A 201 17.37 27.42 14.04
N LYS A 202 17.27 27.39 12.71
CA LYS A 202 16.11 27.85 11.94
C LYS A 202 15.58 26.82 10.93
N THR A 203 16.11 25.60 10.91
CA THR A 203 15.73 24.57 9.94
C THR A 203 15.25 23.31 10.68
N TYR A 204 14.09 22.82 10.28
CA TYR A 204 13.45 21.63 10.80
C TYR A 204 13.19 20.65 9.65
N ASP A 205 13.52 19.39 9.84
CA ASP A 205 13.13 18.29 8.95
C ASP A 205 11.85 17.65 9.52
N VAL A 206 10.75 17.76 8.82
CA VAL A 206 9.44 17.36 9.31
C VAL A 206 8.80 16.31 8.40
N SER A 207 8.04 15.40 9.02
CA SER A 207 7.15 14.50 8.29
C SER A 207 6.05 15.31 7.61
N ALA A 208 5.73 14.99 6.36
CA ALA A 208 4.58 15.63 5.70
C ALA A 208 3.24 15.29 6.36
N ARG A 209 3.18 14.21 7.15
CA ARG A 209 2.00 13.81 7.94
C ARG A 209 1.86 14.54 9.27
N LEU A 210 2.88 15.32 9.65
CA LEU A 210 2.84 16.09 10.90
C LEU A 210 1.66 17.06 10.89
N PRO A 211 0.84 17.11 11.96
CA PRO A 211 -0.18 18.13 12.10
C PRO A 211 0.41 19.54 12.08
N VAL A 212 -0.26 20.46 11.39
CA VAL A 212 0.17 21.86 11.28
C VAL A 212 0.31 22.51 12.67
N GLU A 213 -0.61 22.20 13.58
CA GLU A 213 -0.58 22.68 14.96
C GLU A 213 0.66 22.22 15.74
N ASP A 214 1.13 20.98 15.52
CA ASP A 214 2.30 20.45 16.20
C ASP A 214 3.60 21.04 15.64
N LEU A 215 3.64 21.35 14.35
CA LEU A 215 4.72 22.16 13.78
C LEU A 215 4.73 23.56 14.42
N GLU A 216 3.57 24.22 14.51
CA GLU A 216 3.45 25.57 15.08
C GLU A 216 3.89 25.64 16.54
N LYS A 217 3.58 24.63 17.38
CA LYS A 217 4.08 24.53 18.76
C LYS A 217 5.61 24.54 18.84
N LYS A 218 6.31 24.11 17.79
CA LYS A 218 7.79 24.04 17.76
C LYS A 218 8.45 25.27 17.15
N ILE A 219 7.81 25.89 16.14
CA ILE A 219 8.42 27.01 15.40
C ILE A 219 7.84 28.37 15.77
N GLY A 220 6.65 28.43 16.40
CA GLY A 220 5.90 29.64 16.73
C GLY A 220 4.69 29.85 15.78
N GLY A 221 3.87 30.86 16.07
CA GLY A 221 2.65 31.16 15.35
C GLY A 221 2.91 31.75 13.96
N TYR A 222 2.85 30.93 12.94
CA TYR A 222 3.07 31.30 11.54
C TYR A 222 1.85 31.08 10.64
N PHE A 223 0.81 30.39 11.12
CA PHE A 223 -0.35 30.02 10.34
C PHE A 223 -1.59 30.78 10.81
N SER A 224 -2.48 31.15 9.87
CA SER A 224 -3.75 31.77 10.19
C SER A 224 -4.74 30.72 10.74
N ASP A 225 -5.79 31.19 11.44
CA ASP A 225 -6.81 30.29 11.97
C ASP A 225 -7.58 29.58 10.84
N GLU A 226 -7.79 30.24 9.70
CA GLU A 226 -8.40 29.64 8.51
C GLU A 226 -7.56 28.50 7.94
N GLU A 227 -6.20 28.67 7.88
CA GLU A 227 -5.30 27.61 7.41
C GLU A 227 -5.30 26.39 8.33
N LYS A 228 -5.53 26.56 9.63
CA LYS A 228 -5.60 25.48 10.61
C LYS A 228 -6.95 24.75 10.57
N GLU A 229 -8.03 25.42 10.24
CA GLU A 229 -9.36 24.80 10.12
C GLU A 229 -9.47 23.93 8.85
N ASP A 230 -8.82 24.36 7.75
CA ASP A 230 -8.94 23.70 6.46
C ASP A 230 -7.84 22.64 6.19
N ILE A 231 -6.73 22.65 6.95
CA ILE A 231 -5.54 21.87 6.62
C ILE A 231 -5.00 21.12 7.85
N ASP A 232 -5.11 19.81 7.85
CA ASP A 232 -4.68 18.97 8.95
C ASP A 232 -3.16 18.80 9.05
N THR A 233 -2.44 18.71 7.90
CA THR A 233 -1.04 18.30 7.86
C THR A 233 -0.15 19.26 7.09
N VAL A 234 1.17 19.27 7.42
CA VAL A 234 2.17 20.09 6.72
C VAL A 234 2.27 19.74 5.22
N GLY A 235 2.11 18.46 4.88
CA GLY A 235 2.04 18.03 3.49
C GLY A 235 0.81 18.54 2.76
N GLY A 236 -0.34 18.57 3.45
CA GLY A 236 -1.58 19.17 2.98
C GLY A 236 -1.43 20.68 2.73
N LEU A 237 -0.75 21.40 3.62
CA LEU A 237 -0.45 22.81 3.46
C LEU A 237 0.37 23.08 2.19
N VAL A 238 1.44 22.33 1.98
CA VAL A 238 2.29 22.46 0.79
C VAL A 238 1.53 22.14 -0.49
N PHE A 239 0.69 21.09 -0.44
CA PHE A 239 -0.17 20.73 -1.57
C PHE A 239 -1.19 21.83 -1.90
N ASN A 240 -1.81 22.41 -0.88
CA ASN A 240 -2.78 23.52 -1.06
C ASN A 240 -2.12 24.75 -1.70
N LEU A 241 -0.90 25.11 -1.28
CA LEU A 241 -0.14 26.22 -1.84
C LEU A 241 0.20 26.05 -3.33
N LEU A 242 0.40 24.81 -3.79
CA LEU A 242 0.86 24.51 -5.15
C LEU A 242 -0.23 23.97 -6.08
N GLY A 243 -1.27 23.37 -5.54
CA GLY A 243 -2.30 22.64 -6.31
C GLY A 243 -1.81 21.36 -6.98
N LYS A 244 -0.60 20.92 -6.68
CA LYS A 244 0.03 19.70 -7.22
C LYS A 244 1.04 19.10 -6.22
N ILE A 245 1.42 17.86 -6.43
CA ILE A 245 2.53 17.25 -5.68
C ILE A 245 3.85 17.79 -6.23
N PRO A 246 4.68 18.45 -5.38
CA PRO A 246 5.96 19.01 -5.81
C PRO A 246 7.03 17.95 -6.00
N SER A 247 8.04 18.28 -6.81
CA SER A 247 9.21 17.45 -7.00
C SER A 247 10.21 17.59 -5.86
N ARG A 248 11.04 16.56 -5.65
CA ARG A 248 12.15 16.63 -4.69
C ARG A 248 13.09 17.78 -5.01
N GLY A 249 13.43 18.59 -4.00
CA GLY A 249 14.26 19.79 -4.11
C GLY A 249 13.48 21.06 -4.46
N GLU A 250 12.19 20.98 -4.72
CA GLU A 250 11.35 22.18 -4.99
C GLU A 250 11.20 22.98 -3.70
N VAL A 251 11.31 24.31 -3.83
CA VAL A 251 11.22 25.26 -2.72
C VAL A 251 9.95 26.09 -2.84
N ILE A 252 9.16 26.11 -1.80
CA ILE A 252 7.88 26.79 -1.73
C ILE A 252 7.94 27.86 -0.62
N SER A 253 7.63 29.09 -0.95
CA SER A 253 7.58 30.18 0.02
C SER A 253 6.14 30.39 0.51
N HIS A 254 5.99 30.47 1.84
CA HIS A 254 4.73 30.81 2.47
C HIS A 254 4.65 32.31 2.78
N GLN A 255 3.44 32.87 2.81
CA GLN A 255 3.21 34.30 3.09
C GLN A 255 3.71 34.74 4.49
N SER A 256 3.77 33.82 5.45
CA SER A 256 4.33 34.08 6.79
C SER A 256 5.85 34.18 6.83
N GLY A 257 6.56 33.99 5.71
CA GLY A 257 8.00 33.99 5.61
C GLY A 257 8.66 32.64 5.83
N LEU A 258 7.89 31.56 6.05
CA LEU A 258 8.41 30.19 6.03
C LEU A 258 8.78 29.75 4.62
N GLU A 259 9.81 28.91 4.50
CA GLU A 259 10.18 28.24 3.27
C GLU A 259 10.13 26.73 3.46
N PHE A 260 9.38 26.05 2.59
CA PHE A 260 9.28 24.59 2.55
C PHE A 260 10.12 24.04 1.41
N THR A 261 11.12 23.23 1.70
CA THR A 261 11.93 22.54 0.70
C THR A 261 11.57 21.06 0.70
N ILE A 262 11.18 20.49 -0.42
CA ILE A 262 10.79 19.08 -0.52
C ILE A 262 12.03 18.20 -0.46
N ARG A 263 12.18 17.49 0.64
CA ARG A 263 13.30 16.55 0.83
C ARG A 263 13.04 15.20 0.20
N ASP A 264 11.81 14.70 0.33
CA ASP A 264 11.37 13.43 -0.24
C ASP A 264 9.89 13.50 -0.61
N ALA A 265 9.57 13.04 -1.83
CA ALA A 265 8.21 12.90 -2.36
C ALA A 265 8.20 11.83 -3.45
N ASP A 266 7.06 11.17 -3.61
CA ASP A 266 6.76 10.29 -4.74
C ASP A 266 5.66 10.91 -5.64
N THR A 267 5.21 10.19 -6.65
CA THR A 267 4.19 10.67 -7.60
C THR A 267 2.81 10.91 -6.98
N ARG A 268 2.57 10.42 -5.76
CA ARG A 268 1.26 10.44 -5.09
C ARG A 268 1.25 11.26 -3.81
N LYS A 269 2.39 11.39 -3.11
CA LYS A 269 2.46 12.03 -1.79
C LYS A 269 3.81 12.66 -1.50
N ILE A 270 3.78 13.71 -0.69
CA ILE A 270 4.96 14.28 -0.04
C ILE A 270 5.28 13.43 1.20
N LYS A 271 6.56 13.14 1.45
CA LYS A 271 7.00 12.33 2.60
C LYS A 271 7.75 13.16 3.64
N ARG A 272 8.72 13.97 3.20
CA ARG A 272 9.57 14.76 4.09
C ARG A 272 9.77 16.18 3.55
N ILE A 273 9.73 17.17 4.44
CA ILE A 273 9.82 18.59 4.13
C ILE A 273 10.87 19.23 5.08
N LEU A 274 11.77 20.03 4.52
CA LEU A 274 12.60 20.93 5.30
C LEU A 274 11.86 22.26 5.45
N VAL A 275 11.60 22.66 6.68
CA VAL A 275 10.97 23.93 7.02
C VAL A 275 12.04 24.91 7.50
N ASN A 276 12.23 25.99 6.77
CA ASN A 276 13.14 27.07 7.11
C ASN A 276 12.35 28.25 7.67
N VAL A 277 12.69 28.64 8.87
CA VAL A 277 12.16 29.84 9.57
C VAL A 277 13.09 30.99 9.29
N LYS A 278 12.61 32.06 8.65
CA LYS A 278 13.44 33.26 8.34
C LYS A 278 13.77 34.10 9.57
#